data_a48cd8653fdba9d9a3a6d1e951a70566
#
_entry.id   a48cd8653fdba9d9a3a6d1e951a70566
#
_cell.length_a   1.000
_cell.length_b   1.000
_cell.length_c   1.000
_cell.angle_alpha   90.00
_cell.angle_beta   90.00
_cell.angle_gamma   90.00
#
_symmetry.space_group_name_H-M   'P 1'
#
loop_
_entity.id
_entity.type
_entity.pdbx_description
1 polymer ?
#
loop_
_entity_poly.entity_id
_entity_poly.type
_entity_poly.pdbx_seq_one_letter_code
_entity_poly.pdbx_strand_id
1 'polypeptide(L)'
;MKKKILFVASEFASGMIPFAATAINALAKDDRFEVHCLCVNSGIYSYRNIILQEANPVFLEYPKSKMMKLFYKLWPLEIIKHLSQLEKSINPDAVHFLTGDFTLALYICLNNKRTFYYTVHDLHPHEVVRKTLLGYLMQKYIIWGYKLCRNIIPNLTTSSYFQLKELKEIYPCKKVKYTSFPSLITSLIINGKKMPLEVSGLKEYILFFGTVDKYKGVDFCLLYTSPSPR
;
A
#
# COMPACT_ATOMS: atom_id res chain seq x y z
N MET A 1 -26.45 -10.54 10.06
CA MET A 1 -26.14 -9.74 8.85
C MET A 1 -24.62 -9.50 8.82
N LYS A 2 -23.93 -9.83 7.70
CA LYS A 2 -22.49 -9.58 7.57
C LYS A 2 -22.23 -8.09 7.45
N LYS A 3 -21.13 -7.59 8.05
CA LYS A 3 -20.68 -6.21 7.84
C LYS A 3 -20.01 -6.09 6.48
N LYS A 4 -20.41 -5.08 5.71
CA LYS A 4 -19.87 -4.81 4.37
C LYS A 4 -18.67 -3.88 4.45
N ILE A 5 -17.53 -4.32 3.92
CA ILE A 5 -16.30 -3.54 3.91
C ILE A 5 -15.80 -3.39 2.49
N LEU A 6 -15.51 -2.14 2.11
CA LEU A 6 -14.87 -1.82 0.84
C LEU A 6 -13.42 -1.43 1.08
N PHE A 7 -12.48 -2.26 0.62
CA PHE A 7 -11.06 -1.94 0.61
C PHE A 7 -10.67 -1.19 -0.65
N VAL A 8 -9.74 -0.24 -0.51
CA VAL A 8 -9.18 0.51 -1.62
C VAL A 8 -7.66 0.43 -1.57
N ALA A 9 -7.07 -0.12 -2.63
CA ALA A 9 -5.62 -0.23 -2.83
C ALA A 9 -5.24 0.45 -4.13
N SER A 10 -4.97 1.76 -4.06
CA SER A 10 -4.68 2.63 -5.22
C SER A 10 -3.19 2.82 -5.48
N GLU A 11 -2.31 2.32 -4.60
CA GLU A 11 -0.88 2.54 -4.72
C GLU A 11 -0.23 1.67 -5.78
N PHE A 12 0.68 2.27 -6.52
CA PHE A 12 1.42 1.65 -7.63
C PHE A 12 2.76 1.05 -7.22
N ALA A 13 3.11 1.10 -5.95
CA ALA A 13 4.34 0.53 -5.44
C ALA A 13 4.19 -0.98 -5.31
N SER A 14 5.00 -1.72 -6.06
CA SER A 14 4.99 -3.18 -6.07
C SER A 14 5.13 -3.82 -4.68
N GLY A 15 5.87 -3.17 -3.77
CA GLY A 15 6.06 -3.65 -2.40
C GLY A 15 4.80 -3.66 -1.54
N MET A 16 3.78 -2.86 -1.89
CA MET A 16 2.54 -2.77 -1.12
C MET A 16 1.47 -3.78 -1.57
N ILE A 17 1.62 -4.37 -2.76
CA ILE A 17 0.66 -5.33 -3.29
C ILE A 17 0.50 -6.56 -2.39
N PRO A 18 1.57 -7.24 -1.92
CA PRO A 18 1.44 -8.39 -1.02
C PRO A 18 0.75 -8.02 0.30
N PHE A 19 1.07 -6.86 0.87
CA PHE A 19 0.44 -6.36 2.09
C PHE A 19 -1.07 -6.21 1.91
N ALA A 20 -1.49 -5.43 0.89
CA ALA A 20 -2.88 -5.14 0.62
C ALA A 20 -3.66 -6.43 0.29
N ALA A 21 -3.11 -7.28 -0.57
CA ALA A 21 -3.73 -8.54 -0.96
C ALA A 21 -3.95 -9.47 0.24
N THR A 22 -2.94 -9.61 1.11
CA THR A 22 -3.06 -10.49 2.28
C THR A 22 -4.06 -9.95 3.29
N ALA A 23 -4.08 -8.63 3.52
CA ALA A 23 -5.06 -8.01 4.41
C ALA A 23 -6.51 -8.20 3.90
N ILE A 24 -6.73 -7.99 2.61
CA ILE A 24 -8.04 -8.20 1.95
C ILE A 24 -8.46 -9.67 2.04
N ASN A 25 -7.58 -10.59 1.64
CA ASN A 25 -7.87 -12.01 1.62
C ASN A 25 -8.13 -12.60 3.03
N ALA A 26 -7.41 -12.11 4.04
CA ALA A 26 -7.63 -12.53 5.42
C ALA A 26 -9.05 -12.19 5.89
N LEU A 27 -9.53 -10.99 5.56
CA LEU A 27 -10.86 -10.57 5.96
C LEU A 27 -11.97 -11.21 5.10
N ALA A 28 -11.69 -11.50 3.82
CA ALA A 28 -12.63 -12.18 2.92
C ALA A 28 -12.94 -13.62 3.36
N LYS A 29 -12.03 -14.25 4.12
CA LYS A 29 -12.23 -15.60 4.71
C LYS A 29 -13.02 -15.59 6.03
N ASP A 30 -13.29 -14.42 6.59
CA ASP A 30 -14.02 -14.28 7.84
C ASP A 30 -15.51 -14.10 7.58
N ASP A 31 -16.31 -15.07 8.00
CA ASP A 31 -17.76 -15.10 7.76
C ASP A 31 -18.56 -13.95 8.35
N ARG A 32 -17.96 -13.15 9.23
CA ARG A 32 -18.56 -11.94 9.80
C ARG A 32 -18.64 -10.80 8.81
N PHE A 33 -17.85 -10.86 7.71
CA PHE A 33 -17.71 -9.77 6.75
C PHE A 33 -18.12 -10.19 5.34
N GLU A 34 -18.66 -9.23 4.61
CA GLU A 34 -18.79 -9.23 3.17
C GLU A 34 -17.76 -8.23 2.62
N VAL A 35 -16.72 -8.75 1.99
CA VAL A 35 -15.59 -7.95 1.54
C VAL A 35 -15.71 -7.63 0.06
N HIS A 36 -15.47 -6.37 -0.26
CA HIS A 36 -15.31 -5.87 -1.62
C HIS A 36 -13.98 -5.13 -1.71
N CYS A 37 -13.34 -5.10 -2.88
CA CYS A 37 -12.12 -4.33 -3.03
C CYS A 37 -11.97 -3.69 -4.41
N LEU A 38 -11.42 -2.48 -4.41
CA LEU A 38 -10.97 -1.76 -5.59
C LEU A 38 -9.45 -1.74 -5.59
N CYS A 39 -8.83 -2.41 -6.55
CA CYS A 39 -7.39 -2.54 -6.65
C CYS A 39 -6.87 -1.98 -7.98
N VAL A 40 -5.80 -1.18 -7.92
CA VAL A 40 -5.16 -0.62 -9.11
C VAL A 40 -3.90 -1.41 -9.44
N ASN A 41 -3.88 -2.04 -10.61
CA ASN A 41 -2.74 -2.82 -11.10
C ASN A 41 -1.65 -1.92 -11.70
N SER A 42 -0.38 -2.20 -11.40
CA SER A 42 0.76 -1.39 -11.86
C SER A 42 1.44 -1.89 -13.13
N GLY A 43 0.89 -2.88 -13.80
CA GLY A 43 1.40 -3.44 -15.05
C GLY A 43 2.50 -4.51 -14.89
N ILE A 44 3.40 -4.39 -13.91
CA ILE A 44 4.43 -5.41 -13.63
C ILE A 44 3.88 -6.44 -12.64
N TYR A 45 3.17 -5.97 -11.62
CA TYR A 45 2.53 -6.80 -10.61
C TYR A 45 1.03 -6.60 -10.65
N SER A 46 0.28 -7.70 -10.60
CA SER A 46 -1.17 -7.67 -10.71
C SER A 46 -1.80 -8.27 -9.46
N TYR A 47 -2.76 -7.57 -8.90
CA TYR A 47 -3.64 -8.08 -7.86
C TYR A 47 -4.50 -9.26 -8.33
N ARG A 48 -4.74 -9.39 -9.64
CA ARG A 48 -5.62 -10.43 -10.23
C ARG A 48 -5.23 -11.85 -9.84
N ASN A 49 -3.92 -12.11 -9.68
CA ASN A 49 -3.41 -13.44 -9.37
C ASN A 49 -3.27 -13.71 -7.88
N ILE A 50 -3.57 -12.72 -7.03
CA ILE A 50 -3.30 -12.80 -5.58
C ILE A 50 -4.58 -12.60 -4.77
N ILE A 51 -5.51 -11.74 -5.23
CA ILE A 51 -6.79 -11.50 -4.55
C ILE A 51 -7.74 -12.66 -4.78
N LEU A 52 -8.37 -13.13 -3.72
CA LEU A 52 -9.40 -14.17 -3.77
C LEU A 52 -10.70 -13.61 -4.37
N GLN A 53 -11.45 -14.46 -5.07
CA GLN A 53 -12.73 -14.08 -5.67
C GLN A 53 -13.79 -13.74 -4.60
N GLU A 54 -13.68 -14.35 -3.44
CA GLU A 54 -14.53 -14.10 -2.26
C GLU A 54 -14.44 -12.65 -1.76
N ALA A 55 -13.37 -11.94 -2.14
CA ALA A 55 -13.21 -10.50 -1.85
C ALA A 55 -13.93 -9.59 -2.85
N ASN A 56 -14.72 -10.13 -3.79
CA ASN A 56 -15.45 -9.39 -4.82
C ASN A 56 -14.60 -8.28 -5.47
N PRO A 57 -13.47 -8.63 -6.12
CA PRO A 57 -12.50 -7.66 -6.57
C PRO A 57 -12.92 -6.91 -7.83
N VAL A 58 -12.68 -5.60 -7.84
CA VAL A 58 -12.70 -4.75 -9.02
C VAL A 58 -11.28 -4.27 -9.29
N PHE A 59 -10.80 -4.49 -10.51
CA PHE A 59 -9.45 -4.14 -10.90
C PHE A 59 -9.46 -2.98 -11.90
N LEU A 60 -8.66 -1.96 -11.61
CA LEU A 60 -8.35 -0.88 -12.56
C LEU A 60 -6.91 -1.04 -13.04
N GLU A 61 -6.69 -0.75 -14.31
CA GLU A 61 -5.36 -0.81 -14.90
C GLU A 61 -4.71 0.58 -14.90
N TYR A 62 -3.50 0.64 -14.36
CA TYR A 62 -2.73 1.88 -14.37
C TYR A 62 -2.18 2.19 -15.77
N PRO A 63 -2.24 3.43 -16.23
CA PRO A 63 -1.76 3.78 -17.56
C PRO A 63 -0.30 3.41 -17.78
N LYS A 64 0.04 2.91 -18.97
CA LYS A 64 1.41 2.52 -19.31
C LYS A 64 2.30 3.72 -19.67
N SER A 65 1.77 4.72 -20.37
CA SER A 65 2.55 5.87 -20.83
C SER A 65 2.88 6.85 -19.69
N LYS A 66 4.05 7.49 -19.74
CA LYS A 66 4.48 8.46 -18.72
C LYS A 66 3.52 9.66 -18.61
N MET A 67 3.04 10.16 -19.73
CA MET A 67 2.08 11.26 -19.78
C MET A 67 0.74 10.89 -19.13
N MET A 68 0.18 9.75 -19.51
CA MET A 68 -1.06 9.26 -18.92
C MET A 68 -0.92 8.97 -17.42
N LYS A 69 0.24 8.48 -16.97
CA LYS A 69 0.55 8.33 -15.55
C LYS A 69 0.49 9.64 -14.79
N LEU A 70 1.03 10.70 -15.38
CA LEU A 70 0.97 12.05 -14.79
C LEU A 70 -0.47 12.55 -14.71
N PHE A 71 -1.23 12.44 -15.80
CA PHE A 71 -2.65 12.80 -15.83
C PHE A 71 -3.46 12.03 -14.80
N TYR A 72 -3.26 10.73 -14.70
CA TYR A 72 -3.95 9.88 -13.74
C TYR A 72 -3.69 10.29 -12.28
N LYS A 73 -2.47 10.77 -11.97
CA LYS A 73 -2.12 11.28 -10.64
C LYS A 73 -2.68 12.66 -10.35
N LEU A 74 -2.69 13.55 -11.34
CA LEU A 74 -3.16 14.92 -11.19
C LEU A 74 -4.68 15.03 -11.33
N TRP A 75 -5.31 14.13 -12.10
CA TRP A 75 -6.73 14.15 -12.42
C TRP A 75 -7.37 12.76 -12.30
N PRO A 76 -7.48 12.23 -11.10
CA PRO A 76 -7.83 10.84 -10.84
C PRO A 76 -9.34 10.55 -10.91
N LEU A 77 -10.05 11.19 -11.79
CA LEU A 77 -11.52 11.08 -11.92
C LEU A 77 -11.99 9.64 -12.14
N GLU A 78 -11.18 8.82 -12.81
CA GLU A 78 -11.53 7.42 -13.07
C GLU A 78 -11.64 6.63 -11.77
N ILE A 79 -10.64 6.72 -10.87
CA ILE A 79 -10.70 6.06 -9.56
C ILE A 79 -11.88 6.59 -8.76
N ILE A 80 -12.08 7.90 -8.70
CA ILE A 80 -13.17 8.52 -7.96
C ILE A 80 -14.53 8.05 -8.49
N LYS A 81 -14.69 7.97 -9.82
CA LYS A 81 -15.91 7.48 -10.46
C LYS A 81 -16.20 6.04 -10.07
N HIS A 82 -15.22 5.13 -10.24
CA HIS A 82 -15.38 3.72 -9.90
C HIS A 82 -15.63 3.51 -8.41
N LEU A 83 -14.91 4.22 -7.56
CA LEU A 83 -15.09 4.15 -6.11
C LEU A 83 -16.49 4.63 -5.71
N SER A 84 -16.97 5.73 -6.29
CA SER A 84 -18.35 6.25 -6.04
C SER A 84 -19.43 5.28 -6.54
N GLN A 85 -19.21 4.62 -7.68
CA GLN A 85 -20.15 3.62 -8.21
C GLN A 85 -20.20 2.40 -7.30
N LEU A 86 -19.05 1.87 -6.88
CA LEU A 86 -18.97 0.74 -5.96
C LEU A 86 -19.61 1.07 -4.60
N GLU A 87 -19.30 2.23 -4.04
CA GLU A 87 -19.89 2.65 -2.77
C GLU A 87 -21.42 2.72 -2.83
N LYS A 88 -21.97 3.27 -3.91
CA LYS A 88 -23.42 3.34 -4.12
C LYS A 88 -24.05 1.96 -4.29
N SER A 89 -23.42 1.05 -5.03
CA SER A 89 -23.97 -0.29 -5.31
C SER A 89 -23.88 -1.21 -4.09
N ILE A 90 -22.78 -1.16 -3.34
CA ILE A 90 -22.50 -2.04 -2.19
C ILE A 90 -23.16 -1.50 -0.91
N ASN A 91 -23.21 -0.19 -0.76
CA ASN A 91 -23.57 0.53 0.48
C ASN A 91 -22.78 0.01 1.69
N PRO A 92 -21.42 0.14 1.70
CA PRO A 92 -20.58 -0.46 2.71
C PRO A 92 -20.74 0.22 4.08
N ASP A 93 -20.59 -0.55 5.16
CA ASP A 93 -20.53 -0.05 6.54
C ASP A 93 -19.24 0.73 6.80
N ALA A 94 -18.15 0.36 6.08
CA ALA A 94 -16.88 1.03 6.17
C ALA A 94 -16.10 0.97 4.84
N VAL A 95 -15.34 2.03 4.56
CA VAL A 95 -14.37 2.09 3.47
C VAL A 95 -12.97 2.18 4.07
N HIS A 96 -12.09 1.24 3.73
CA HIS A 96 -10.74 1.17 4.26
C HIS A 96 -9.70 1.38 3.17
N PHE A 97 -9.01 2.51 3.24
CA PHE A 97 -7.88 2.84 2.37
C PHE A 97 -6.61 2.16 2.90
N LEU A 98 -6.14 1.14 2.19
CA LEU A 98 -4.89 0.45 2.51
C LEU A 98 -3.67 1.25 2.10
N THR A 99 -3.84 2.15 1.14
CA THR A 99 -2.84 3.11 0.70
C THR A 99 -3.51 4.48 0.59
N GLY A 100 -2.74 5.56 0.65
CA GLY A 100 -3.28 6.92 0.61
C GLY A 100 -2.64 7.76 -0.48
N ASP A 101 -3.43 8.63 -1.10
CA ASP A 101 -2.96 9.66 -2.01
C ASP A 101 -3.91 10.87 -2.01
N PHE A 102 -3.53 11.92 -2.74
CA PHE A 102 -4.34 13.13 -2.85
C PHE A 102 -5.75 12.86 -3.40
N THR A 103 -5.88 11.92 -4.33
CA THR A 103 -7.15 11.53 -4.92
C THR A 103 -8.13 11.01 -3.90
N LEU A 104 -7.65 10.11 -3.04
CA LEU A 104 -8.45 9.52 -1.98
C LEU A 104 -8.84 10.58 -0.95
N ALA A 105 -7.93 11.50 -0.63
CA ALA A 105 -8.24 12.63 0.22
C ALA A 105 -9.39 13.48 -0.34
N LEU A 106 -9.34 13.80 -1.64
CA LEU A 106 -10.42 14.53 -2.31
C LEU A 106 -11.73 13.76 -2.29
N TYR A 107 -11.70 12.46 -2.59
CA TYR A 107 -12.88 11.60 -2.52
C TYR A 107 -13.53 11.62 -1.13
N ILE A 108 -12.74 11.54 -0.06
CA ILE A 108 -13.22 11.56 1.33
C ILE A 108 -13.89 12.90 1.66
N CYS A 109 -13.29 14.02 1.23
CA CYS A 109 -13.89 15.34 1.43
C CYS A 109 -15.26 15.47 0.77
N LEU A 110 -15.46 14.83 -0.39
CA LEU A 110 -16.71 14.85 -1.13
C LEU A 110 -17.77 13.88 -0.56
N ASN A 111 -17.36 12.89 0.24
CA ASN A 111 -18.21 11.80 0.73
C ASN A 111 -18.12 11.62 2.25
N ASN A 112 -18.29 12.69 3.02
CA ASN A 112 -18.07 12.72 4.48
C ASN A 112 -19.08 11.92 5.34
N LYS A 113 -20.09 11.29 4.73
CA LYS A 113 -21.14 10.54 5.45
C LYS A 113 -20.78 9.10 5.81
N ARG A 114 -19.59 8.61 5.37
CA ARG A 114 -19.15 7.23 5.55
C ARG A 114 -18.12 7.09 6.66
N THR A 115 -18.02 5.88 7.19
CA THR A 115 -16.94 5.52 8.11
C THR A 115 -15.69 5.15 7.31
N PHE A 116 -14.70 6.04 7.34
CA PHE A 116 -13.44 5.84 6.66
C PHE A 116 -12.35 5.38 7.62
N TYR A 117 -11.53 4.43 7.15
CA TYR A 117 -10.30 3.96 7.77
C TYR A 117 -9.11 4.18 6.83
N TYR A 118 -7.95 4.44 7.39
CA TYR A 118 -6.71 4.56 6.63
C TYR A 118 -5.56 3.85 7.33
N THR A 119 -4.85 2.98 6.59
CA THR A 119 -3.63 2.34 7.08
C THR A 119 -2.41 3.22 6.83
N VAL A 120 -1.78 3.66 7.91
CA VAL A 120 -0.53 4.42 7.86
C VAL A 120 0.64 3.45 7.87
N HIS A 121 1.34 3.32 6.73
CA HIS A 121 2.52 2.47 6.58
C HIS A 121 3.77 3.18 7.11
N ASP A 122 4.00 4.40 6.60
CA ASP A 122 5.13 5.23 6.99
C ASP A 122 4.65 6.62 7.42
N LEU A 123 4.86 6.93 8.69
CA LEU A 123 4.55 8.26 9.22
C LEU A 123 5.56 9.28 8.70
N HIS A 124 6.82 8.86 8.61
CA HIS A 124 7.93 9.61 8.03
C HIS A 124 8.42 8.93 6.75
N PRO A 125 7.84 9.28 5.57
CA PRO A 125 8.26 8.69 4.31
C PRO A 125 9.75 8.91 4.08
N HIS A 126 10.45 7.87 3.68
CA HIS A 126 11.88 7.94 3.38
C HIS A 126 12.18 8.98 2.29
N GLU A 127 13.16 9.84 2.55
CA GLU A 127 13.61 10.79 1.54
C GLU A 127 14.40 10.05 0.46
N VAL A 128 13.75 9.85 -0.68
CA VAL A 128 14.43 9.34 -1.87
C VAL A 128 15.05 10.53 -2.59
N VAL A 129 16.37 10.52 -2.74
CA VAL A 129 17.08 11.58 -3.49
C VAL A 129 16.63 11.54 -4.93
N ARG A 130 15.86 12.54 -5.36
CA ARG A 130 15.40 12.68 -6.75
C ARG A 130 16.39 13.54 -7.53
N LYS A 131 16.84 13.02 -8.69
CA LYS A 131 17.81 13.70 -9.55
C LYS A 131 17.21 14.84 -10.38
N THR A 132 15.87 14.93 -10.47
CA THR A 132 15.17 15.92 -11.30
C THR A 132 14.22 16.75 -10.46
N LEU A 133 14.04 18.05 -10.83
CA LEU A 133 13.10 18.97 -10.20
C LEU A 133 11.67 18.41 -10.22
N LEU A 134 11.23 17.86 -11.37
CA LEU A 134 9.91 17.27 -11.49
C LEU A 134 9.75 16.07 -10.53
N GLY A 135 10.77 15.20 -10.41
CA GLY A 135 10.77 14.10 -9.45
C GLY A 135 10.64 14.56 -8.00
N TYR A 136 11.32 15.65 -7.65
CA TYR A 136 11.22 16.27 -6.32
C TYR A 136 9.80 16.82 -6.05
N LEU A 137 9.24 17.58 -6.99
CA LEU A 137 7.88 18.12 -6.85
C LEU A 137 6.83 17.02 -6.72
N MET A 138 6.95 15.94 -7.52
CA MET A 138 6.06 14.79 -7.44
C MET A 138 6.18 14.06 -6.08
N GLN A 139 7.38 13.96 -5.53
CA GLN A 139 7.58 13.38 -4.20
C GLN A 139 6.91 14.22 -3.12
N LYS A 140 7.07 15.53 -3.14
CA LYS A 140 6.40 16.45 -2.20
C LYS A 140 4.87 16.37 -2.32
N TYR A 141 4.35 16.26 -3.55
CA TYR A 141 2.93 16.08 -3.81
C TYR A 141 2.39 14.76 -3.19
N ILE A 142 3.11 13.65 -3.35
CA ILE A 142 2.74 12.36 -2.75
C ILE A 142 2.75 12.44 -1.22
N ILE A 143 3.80 13.00 -0.63
CA ILE A 143 3.93 13.17 0.83
C ILE A 143 2.78 14.05 1.36
N TRP A 144 2.45 15.11 0.64
CA TRP A 144 1.33 15.98 0.99
C TRP A 144 -0.01 15.22 0.93
N GLY A 145 -0.23 14.37 -0.09
CA GLY A 145 -1.41 13.50 -0.18
C GLY A 145 -1.56 12.58 1.03
N TYR A 146 -0.48 11.92 1.45
CA TYR A 146 -0.47 11.09 2.67
C TYR A 146 -0.81 11.89 3.93
N LYS A 147 -0.22 13.08 4.08
CA LYS A 147 -0.52 13.97 5.21
C LYS A 147 -1.98 14.39 5.21
N LEU A 148 -2.52 14.71 4.04
CA LEU A 148 -3.91 15.12 3.88
C LEU A 148 -4.87 14.00 4.28
N CYS A 149 -4.64 12.74 3.82
CA CYS A 149 -5.42 11.58 4.23
C CYS A 149 -5.38 11.38 5.75
N ARG A 150 -4.20 11.48 6.37
CA ARG A 150 -4.07 11.39 7.84
C ARG A 150 -4.84 12.48 8.57
N ASN A 151 -4.88 13.70 8.02
CA ASN A 151 -5.59 14.81 8.63
C ASN A 151 -7.12 14.68 8.53
N ILE A 152 -7.64 14.16 7.43
CA ILE A 152 -9.07 14.12 7.16
C ILE A 152 -9.73 12.88 7.78
N ILE A 153 -9.10 11.70 7.68
CA ILE A 153 -9.70 10.44 8.12
C ILE A 153 -9.65 10.33 9.65
N PRO A 154 -10.78 10.06 10.32
CA PRO A 154 -10.84 9.98 11.77
C PRO A 154 -10.28 8.66 12.34
N ASN A 155 -10.32 7.57 11.57
CA ASN A 155 -9.88 6.25 12.04
C ASN A 155 -8.58 5.87 11.31
N LEU A 156 -7.48 5.82 12.05
CA LEU A 156 -6.17 5.44 11.54
C LEU A 156 -5.79 4.06 12.06
N THR A 157 -5.11 3.28 11.23
CA THR A 157 -4.51 2.01 11.62
C THR A 157 -3.02 2.00 11.26
N THR A 158 -2.23 1.28 12.02
CA THR A 158 -0.80 1.06 11.71
C THR A 158 -0.36 -0.30 12.22
N SER A 159 0.65 -0.88 11.58
CA SER A 159 1.25 -2.15 11.96
C SER A 159 2.58 -2.00 12.72
N SER A 160 2.88 -0.79 13.19
CA SER A 160 4.06 -0.49 14.01
C SER A 160 3.64 0.07 15.36
N TYR A 161 4.10 -0.54 16.45
CA TYR A 161 3.85 -0.03 17.81
C TYR A 161 4.50 1.34 18.03
N PHE A 162 5.66 1.57 17.43
CA PHE A 162 6.33 2.87 17.50
C PHE A 162 5.47 3.95 16.84
N GLN A 163 5.02 3.72 15.62
CA GLN A 163 4.13 4.65 14.90
C GLN A 163 2.77 4.81 15.60
N LEU A 164 2.24 3.77 16.25
CA LEU A 164 1.00 3.87 17.02
C LEU A 164 1.09 4.93 18.12
N LYS A 165 2.21 4.92 18.87
CA LYS A 165 2.47 5.91 19.93
C LYS A 165 2.55 7.31 19.35
N GLU A 166 3.37 7.49 18.34
CA GLU A 166 3.60 8.77 17.68
C GLU A 166 2.33 9.33 17.02
N LEU A 167 1.54 8.48 16.34
CA LEU A 167 0.26 8.87 15.75
C LEU A 167 -0.75 9.33 16.80
N LYS A 168 -0.79 8.71 17.98
CA LYS A 168 -1.66 9.16 19.09
C LYS A 168 -1.23 10.51 19.65
N GLU A 169 0.06 10.77 19.68
CA GLU A 169 0.61 12.06 20.13
C GLU A 169 0.29 13.19 19.11
N ILE A 170 0.49 12.92 17.81
CA ILE A 170 0.26 13.91 16.75
C ILE A 170 -1.25 14.14 16.51
N TYR A 171 -2.08 13.09 16.64
CA TYR A 171 -3.52 13.13 16.37
C TYR A 171 -4.35 12.67 17.57
N PRO A 172 -4.34 13.40 18.70
CA PRO A 172 -4.97 12.95 19.96
C PRO A 172 -6.49 12.77 19.84
N CYS A 173 -7.15 13.50 18.94
CA CYS A 173 -8.59 13.41 18.72
C CYS A 173 -9.01 12.27 17.77
N LYS A 174 -8.06 11.52 17.20
CA LYS A 174 -8.36 10.43 16.25
C LYS A 174 -8.37 9.07 16.92
N LYS A 175 -9.13 8.15 16.32
CA LYS A 175 -9.11 6.74 16.72
C LYS A 175 -7.95 6.04 16.03
N VAL A 176 -6.83 5.89 16.73
CA VAL A 176 -5.65 5.19 16.21
C VAL A 176 -5.57 3.80 16.81
N LYS A 177 -5.51 2.76 15.95
CA LYS A 177 -5.45 1.35 16.35
C LYS A 177 -4.24 0.65 15.74
N TYR A 178 -3.68 -0.27 16.52
CA TYR A 178 -2.71 -1.23 16.02
C TYR A 178 -3.45 -2.34 15.26
N THR A 179 -2.91 -2.73 14.13
CA THR A 179 -3.28 -3.93 13.38
C THR A 179 -2.02 -4.75 13.13
N SER A 180 -2.06 -6.05 13.40
CA SER A 180 -0.89 -6.90 13.12
C SER A 180 -0.50 -6.80 11.64
N PHE A 181 0.81 -6.83 11.39
CA PHE A 181 1.30 -6.88 10.02
C PHE A 181 0.89 -8.21 9.38
N PRO A 182 0.21 -8.21 8.21
CA PRO A 182 -0.22 -9.44 7.59
C PRO A 182 0.97 -10.25 7.07
N SER A 183 0.83 -11.56 6.99
CA SER A 183 1.83 -12.40 6.34
C SER A 183 1.98 -11.99 4.87
N LEU A 184 3.21 -11.74 4.43
CA LEU A 184 3.49 -11.43 3.02
C LEU A 184 3.61 -12.68 2.13
N ILE A 185 3.40 -13.86 2.71
CA ILE A 185 3.44 -15.13 1.96
C ILE A 185 2.16 -15.23 1.13
N THR A 186 2.28 -14.94 -0.13
CA THR A 186 1.20 -15.06 -1.12
C THR A 186 1.31 -16.38 -1.88
N SER A 187 0.23 -16.76 -2.60
CA SER A 187 0.25 -17.90 -3.50
C SER A 187 1.38 -17.85 -4.53
N LEU A 188 1.77 -16.66 -4.98
CA LEU A 188 2.90 -16.47 -5.90
C LEU A 188 4.23 -16.90 -5.27
N ILE A 189 4.45 -16.59 -3.99
CA ILE A 189 5.65 -17.00 -3.26
C ILE A 189 5.65 -18.52 -3.04
N ILE A 190 4.51 -19.09 -2.66
CA ILE A 190 4.37 -20.52 -2.43
C ILE A 190 4.61 -21.32 -3.71
N ASN A 191 4.10 -20.86 -4.84
CA ASN A 191 4.17 -21.56 -6.13
C ASN A 191 5.47 -21.26 -6.89
N GLY A 192 6.17 -20.18 -6.58
CA GLY A 192 7.40 -19.73 -7.25
C GLY A 192 8.70 -20.34 -6.72
N LYS A 193 8.71 -21.63 -6.35
CA LYS A 193 9.79 -22.28 -5.58
C LYS A 193 11.06 -22.66 -6.36
N LYS A 194 11.36 -22.05 -7.47
CA LYS A 194 12.62 -22.37 -8.18
C LYS A 194 13.75 -21.47 -7.66
N MET A 195 14.80 -22.10 -7.12
CA MET A 195 16.03 -21.38 -6.81
C MET A 195 16.64 -20.80 -8.09
N PRO A 196 17.00 -19.51 -8.12
CA PRO A 196 17.69 -18.92 -9.27
C PRO A 196 18.96 -19.72 -9.60
N LEU A 197 19.23 -19.92 -10.90
CA LEU A 197 20.39 -20.68 -11.35
C LEU A 197 21.71 -20.06 -10.86
N GLU A 198 21.75 -18.75 -10.74
CA GLU A 198 22.90 -17.97 -10.28
C GLU A 198 23.37 -18.33 -8.87
N VAL A 199 22.47 -18.81 -8.03
CA VAL A 199 22.77 -19.19 -6.63
C VAL A 199 22.72 -20.70 -6.39
N SER A 200 22.23 -21.49 -7.34
CA SER A 200 22.03 -22.93 -7.17
C SER A 200 23.32 -23.72 -6.92
N GLY A 201 24.47 -23.20 -7.35
CA GLY A 201 25.80 -23.79 -7.15
C GLY A 201 26.57 -23.27 -5.93
N LEU A 202 26.05 -22.28 -5.21
CA LEU A 202 26.72 -21.67 -4.07
C LEU A 202 26.48 -22.50 -2.81
N LYS A 203 27.57 -22.83 -2.08
CA LYS A 203 27.47 -23.54 -0.79
C LYS A 203 27.05 -22.60 0.34
N GLU A 204 27.54 -21.37 0.30
CA GLU A 204 27.24 -20.32 1.29
C GLU A 204 27.01 -18.99 0.60
N TYR A 205 25.99 -18.24 1.02
CA TYR A 205 25.72 -16.89 0.51
C TYR A 205 24.97 -16.06 1.54
N ILE A 206 25.11 -14.74 1.45
CA ILE A 206 24.33 -13.79 2.20
C ILE A 206 23.28 -13.21 1.25
N LEU A 207 21.99 -13.40 1.58
CA LEU A 207 20.88 -12.87 0.79
C LEU A 207 20.50 -11.49 1.31
N PHE A 208 20.67 -10.46 0.50
CA PHE A 208 20.02 -9.18 0.71
C PHE A 208 18.72 -9.12 -0.10
N PHE A 209 17.59 -8.99 0.61
CA PHE A 209 16.28 -8.91 -0.03
C PHE A 209 15.74 -7.48 -0.01
N GLY A 210 15.46 -6.92 -1.19
CA GLY A 210 14.86 -5.61 -1.39
C GLY A 210 15.67 -4.69 -2.31
N THR A 211 15.22 -3.45 -2.44
CA THR A 211 15.96 -2.43 -3.20
C THR A 211 17.21 -2.00 -2.44
N VAL A 212 18.33 -1.85 -3.14
CA VAL A 212 19.57 -1.31 -2.57
C VAL A 212 19.49 0.21 -2.61
N ASP A 213 19.03 0.79 -1.52
CA ASP A 213 18.95 2.24 -1.34
C ASP A 213 19.95 2.69 -0.26
N LYS A 214 20.48 3.89 -0.39
CA LYS A 214 21.51 4.44 0.50
C LYS A 214 21.10 4.44 1.98
N TYR A 215 19.81 4.69 2.28
CA TYR A 215 19.32 4.69 3.67
C TYR A 215 19.34 3.32 4.35
N LYS A 216 19.44 2.24 3.57
CA LYS A 216 19.51 0.86 4.11
C LYS A 216 20.91 0.47 4.57
N GLY A 217 21.90 1.29 4.29
CA GLY A 217 23.28 1.08 4.77
C GLY A 217 23.93 -0.22 4.30
N VAL A 218 23.52 -0.77 3.14
CA VAL A 218 24.06 -2.05 2.63
C VAL A 218 25.56 -1.93 2.35
N ASP A 219 25.99 -0.77 1.89
CA ASP A 219 27.40 -0.41 1.69
C ASP A 219 28.19 -0.47 3.01
N PHE A 220 27.63 0.02 4.11
CA PHE A 220 28.25 -0.10 5.44
C PHE A 220 28.30 -1.55 5.91
N CYS A 221 27.25 -2.33 5.73
CA CYS A 221 27.24 -3.76 6.09
C CYS A 221 28.34 -4.52 5.33
N LEU A 222 28.52 -4.25 4.05
CA LEU A 222 29.53 -4.90 3.21
C LEU A 222 30.95 -4.48 3.62
N LEU A 223 31.17 -3.24 4.03
CA LEU A 223 32.46 -2.77 4.51
C LEU A 223 32.88 -3.44 5.83
N TYR A 224 31.94 -3.69 6.74
CA TYR A 224 32.23 -4.34 8.03
C TYR A 224 32.34 -5.86 7.93
N THR A 225 31.72 -6.48 6.93
CA THR A 225 31.72 -7.95 6.75
C THR A 225 32.81 -8.43 5.78
N SER A 226 33.45 -7.51 5.04
CA SER A 226 34.61 -7.85 4.19
C SER A 226 35.82 -8.12 5.09
N PRO A 227 36.48 -9.30 5.00
CA PRO A 227 37.72 -9.53 5.71
C PRO A 227 38.72 -8.46 5.28
N SER A 228 39.28 -7.76 6.28
CA SER A 228 40.34 -6.78 6.05
C SER A 228 41.44 -7.44 5.21
N PRO A 229 41.86 -6.84 4.09
CA PRO A 229 43.00 -7.36 3.36
C PRO A 229 44.22 -7.33 4.28
N ARG A 230 44.77 -8.50 4.57
CA ARG A 230 46.05 -8.65 5.26
C ARG A 230 47.18 -8.30 4.33
#